data_7a038c4cfa2ca203638a2a5e7c4284ed
#
_entry.id   7a038c4cfa2ca203638a2a5e7c4284ed
#
_cell.length_a   1.000
_cell.length_b   1.000
_cell.length_c   1.000
_cell.angle_alpha   90.00
_cell.angle_beta   90.00
_cell.angle_gamma   90.00
#
_symmetry.space_group_name_H-M   'P 1'
#
loop_
_entity.id
_entity.type
_entity.pdbx_description
1 polymer ?
#
loop_
_entity_poly.entity_id
_entity_poly.type
_entity_poly.pdbx_seq_one_letter_code
_entity_poly.pdbx_strand_id
1 'polypeptide(L)'
;VKTLKVEFCGEWYTVEPGSDFGVGRESDLTIDDNPYLHRTFLRLYGDFGMWWLANVGNLLSATVSDSTGTVQAWLAPGAKLPIVFQTMHVMFSAGSTTYDFTIHAGDDYFNTSVSASNNSGTTTMLPVTLTTSQRSLIVALAENVLTQAVPGRGVIPTSAEAAARLGWSMTTFNRKLDNVCDKLDKIGVAGLRGGKGKLATNRRARLVEYAIATHLVSIDDLALIDVAAQKAAEKEAEKSAE
;
A
#
# COMPACT_ATOMS: atom_id res chain seq x y z
N VAL A 1 -21.95 16.08 10.72
CA VAL A 1 -20.53 15.85 10.45
C VAL A 1 -19.76 17.15 10.51
N LYS A 2 -18.54 17.14 11.03
CA LYS A 2 -17.60 18.26 10.96
C LYS A 2 -16.87 18.26 9.61
N THR A 3 -16.21 19.36 9.30
CA THR A 3 -15.35 19.53 8.15
C THR A 3 -14.26 18.47 8.09
N LEU A 4 -14.02 17.87 6.91
CA LEU A 4 -12.86 17.03 6.64
C LEU A 4 -11.71 17.87 6.09
N LYS A 5 -10.48 17.41 6.33
CA LYS A 5 -9.31 17.91 5.61
C LYS A 5 -8.63 16.76 4.88
N VAL A 6 -8.19 17.04 3.67
CA VAL A 6 -7.42 16.10 2.84
C VAL A 6 -6.05 16.73 2.61
N GLU A 7 -4.99 15.97 2.86
CA GLU A 7 -3.61 16.39 2.62
C GLU A 7 -3.03 15.55 1.47
N PHE A 8 -2.47 16.24 0.49
CA PHE A 8 -1.75 15.62 -0.64
C PHE A 8 -0.55 16.48 -1.02
N CYS A 9 0.62 15.89 -1.04
CA CYS A 9 1.88 16.57 -1.40
C CYS A 9 2.16 17.85 -0.59
N GLY A 10 1.72 17.91 0.67
CA GLY A 10 1.82 19.11 1.53
C GLY A 10 0.74 20.16 1.28
N GLU A 11 -0.16 19.96 0.33
CA GLU A 11 -1.31 20.83 0.10
C GLU A 11 -2.52 20.33 0.89
N TRP A 12 -3.33 21.27 1.39
CA TRP A 12 -4.48 20.99 2.24
C TRP A 12 -5.78 21.41 1.56
N TYR A 13 -6.71 20.49 1.47
CA TYR A 13 -8.04 20.68 0.93
C TYR A 13 -9.06 20.57 2.06
N THR A 14 -9.99 21.51 2.11
CA THR A 14 -11.09 21.51 3.09
C THR A 14 -12.36 21.01 2.43
N VAL A 15 -13.00 20.01 3.01
CA VAL A 15 -14.24 19.41 2.51
C VAL A 15 -15.37 19.74 3.48
N GLU A 16 -16.29 20.61 3.08
CA GLU A 16 -17.40 21.06 3.92
C GLU A 16 -18.53 20.03 3.98
N PRO A 17 -19.23 19.94 5.12
CA PRO A 17 -20.42 19.10 5.22
C PRO A 17 -21.46 19.41 4.14
N GLY A 18 -21.96 18.35 3.50
CA GLY A 18 -22.94 18.48 2.41
C GLY A 18 -22.32 18.68 1.02
N SER A 19 -20.99 18.81 0.92
CA SER A 19 -20.30 18.79 -0.36
C SER A 19 -19.91 17.37 -0.76
N ASP A 20 -19.76 17.17 -2.06
CA ASP A 20 -19.09 16.03 -2.67
C ASP A 20 -17.69 16.45 -3.09
N PHE A 21 -16.68 15.65 -2.75
CA PHE A 21 -15.29 15.94 -3.08
C PHE A 21 -14.69 14.77 -3.84
N GLY A 22 -14.32 14.99 -5.08
CA GLY A 22 -13.74 13.99 -5.97
C GLY A 22 -12.21 13.99 -5.91
N VAL A 23 -11.61 12.80 -6.00
CA VAL A 23 -10.18 12.58 -6.11
C VAL A 23 -9.89 11.79 -7.37
N GLY A 24 -9.00 12.27 -8.22
CA GLY A 24 -8.70 11.61 -9.49
C GLY A 24 -7.78 12.40 -10.39
N ARG A 25 -7.85 12.12 -11.70
CA ARG A 25 -7.06 12.85 -12.70
C ARG A 25 -7.65 14.23 -13.03
N GLU A 26 -8.98 14.34 -13.00
CA GLU A 26 -9.74 15.55 -13.34
C GLU A 26 -10.87 15.75 -12.32
N SER A 27 -10.50 16.05 -11.07
CA SER A 27 -11.43 16.15 -9.93
C SER A 27 -11.02 17.30 -9.00
N ASP A 28 -11.76 17.51 -7.91
CA ASP A 28 -11.47 18.55 -6.91
C ASP A 28 -10.06 18.43 -6.36
N LEU A 29 -9.60 17.21 -6.07
CA LEU A 29 -8.20 16.89 -5.88
C LEU A 29 -7.67 16.19 -7.13
N THR A 30 -6.90 16.92 -7.92
CA THR A 30 -6.18 16.37 -9.06
C THR A 30 -4.87 15.75 -8.59
N ILE A 31 -4.77 14.41 -8.70
CA ILE A 31 -3.60 13.67 -8.24
C ILE A 31 -2.44 13.76 -9.23
N ASP A 32 -2.69 13.45 -10.50
CA ASP A 32 -1.69 13.42 -11.57
C ASP A 32 -2.36 13.29 -12.94
N ASP A 33 -1.66 13.69 -13.99
CA ASP A 33 -2.08 13.49 -15.39
C ASP A 33 -1.71 12.08 -15.92
N ASN A 34 -1.93 11.07 -15.10
CA ASN A 34 -1.67 9.68 -15.44
C ASN A 34 -2.86 9.09 -16.20
N PRO A 35 -2.69 8.61 -17.46
CA PRO A 35 -3.80 8.08 -18.27
C PRO A 35 -4.46 6.83 -17.68
N TYR A 36 -3.77 6.10 -16.78
CA TYR A 36 -4.32 4.95 -16.07
C TYR A 36 -5.17 5.34 -14.87
N LEU A 37 -5.17 6.61 -14.46
CA LEU A 37 -6.00 7.12 -13.38
C LEU A 37 -7.35 7.58 -13.93
N HIS A 38 -8.44 7.19 -13.27
CA HIS A 38 -9.79 7.67 -13.62
C HIS A 38 -9.90 9.19 -13.43
N ARG A 39 -10.76 9.83 -14.19
CA ARG A 39 -11.07 11.27 -14.01
C ARG A 39 -11.49 11.54 -12.57
N THR A 40 -12.47 10.78 -12.08
CA THR A 40 -12.81 10.69 -10.66
C THR A 40 -12.68 9.23 -10.25
N PHE A 41 -11.77 8.95 -9.33
CA PHE A 41 -11.48 7.61 -8.83
C PHE A 41 -12.14 7.37 -7.48
N LEU A 42 -11.94 8.31 -6.55
CA LEU A 42 -12.52 8.26 -5.23
C LEU A 42 -13.41 9.47 -4.99
N ARG A 43 -14.37 9.32 -4.08
CA ARG A 43 -15.32 10.36 -3.71
C ARG A 43 -15.51 10.40 -2.21
N LEU A 44 -15.40 11.58 -1.63
CA LEU A 44 -15.70 11.86 -0.23
C LEU A 44 -17.04 12.58 -0.17
N TYR A 45 -17.97 12.08 0.65
CA TYR A 45 -19.28 12.69 0.83
C TYR A 45 -19.86 12.41 2.20
N GLY A 46 -20.73 13.29 2.69
CA GLY A 46 -21.45 13.12 3.94
C GLY A 46 -22.77 12.40 3.71
N ASP A 47 -23.07 11.33 4.47
CA ASP A 47 -24.34 10.64 4.46
C ASP A 47 -24.62 10.02 5.84
N PHE A 48 -25.89 10.02 6.28
CA PHE A 48 -26.31 9.48 7.60
C PHE A 48 -25.50 9.99 8.80
N GLY A 49 -25.06 11.24 8.77
CA GLY A 49 -24.29 11.82 9.87
C GLY A 49 -22.83 11.39 9.92
N MET A 50 -22.30 10.75 8.88
CA MET A 50 -20.92 10.26 8.76
C MET A 50 -20.32 10.67 7.42
N TRP A 51 -18.99 10.72 7.38
CA TRP A 51 -18.25 10.81 6.13
C TRP A 51 -18.01 9.44 5.53
N TRP A 52 -18.05 9.38 4.22
CA TRP A 52 -17.83 8.16 3.44
C TRP A 52 -16.75 8.40 2.39
N LEU A 53 -15.88 7.43 2.25
CA LEU A 53 -14.96 7.29 1.12
C LEU A 53 -15.50 6.21 0.19
N ALA A 54 -15.84 6.56 -1.04
CA ALA A 54 -16.33 5.62 -2.05
C ALA A 54 -15.37 5.52 -3.22
N ASN A 55 -15.15 4.31 -3.70
CA ASN A 55 -14.49 4.06 -4.97
C ASN A 55 -15.53 4.08 -6.09
N VAL A 56 -15.55 5.17 -6.85
CA VAL A 56 -16.46 5.37 -7.99
C VAL A 56 -15.81 5.00 -9.33
N GLY A 57 -14.56 4.58 -9.31
CA GLY A 57 -13.86 4.01 -10.46
C GLY A 57 -14.34 2.60 -10.79
N ASN A 58 -13.88 2.04 -11.90
CA ASN A 58 -14.26 0.71 -12.39
C ASN A 58 -13.08 -0.28 -12.51
N LEU A 59 -11.85 0.17 -12.33
CA LEU A 59 -10.65 -0.66 -12.54
C LEU A 59 -9.72 -0.67 -11.33
N LEU A 60 -9.45 0.51 -10.75
CA LEU A 60 -8.47 0.64 -9.67
C LEU A 60 -9.13 0.36 -8.32
N SER A 61 -8.34 -0.16 -7.40
CA SER A 61 -8.70 -0.29 -5.99
C SER A 61 -7.77 0.57 -5.15
N ALA A 62 -8.22 0.96 -3.96
CA ALA A 62 -7.39 1.66 -2.99
C ALA A 62 -7.18 0.81 -1.74
N THR A 63 -6.05 0.98 -1.09
CA THR A 63 -5.78 0.47 0.26
C THR A 63 -5.93 1.62 1.22
N VAL A 64 -6.78 1.45 2.21
CA VAL A 64 -7.06 2.44 3.25
C VAL A 64 -6.60 1.88 4.57
N SER A 65 -5.84 2.65 5.36
CA SER A 65 -5.38 2.25 6.69
C SER A 65 -5.54 3.39 7.69
N ASP A 66 -5.61 3.03 8.97
CA ASP A 66 -5.45 3.99 10.05
C ASP A 66 -3.99 4.45 10.19
N SER A 67 -3.70 5.43 11.04
CA SER A 67 -2.35 5.98 11.24
C SER A 67 -1.35 4.96 11.79
N THR A 68 -1.81 3.87 12.40
CA THR A 68 -0.97 2.82 12.99
C THR A 68 -0.75 1.63 12.06
N GLY A 69 -1.49 1.54 10.95
CA GLY A 69 -1.49 0.39 10.05
C GLY A 69 -2.14 -0.86 10.63
N THR A 70 -2.76 -0.74 11.82
CA THR A 70 -3.42 -1.87 12.51
C THR A 70 -4.74 -2.25 11.85
N VAL A 71 -5.47 -1.26 11.39
CA VAL A 71 -6.72 -1.44 10.65
C VAL A 71 -6.47 -1.08 9.19
N GLN A 72 -6.85 -1.99 8.30
CA GLN A 72 -6.77 -1.74 6.88
C GLN A 72 -8.03 -2.25 6.17
N ALA A 73 -8.36 -1.61 5.06
CA ALA A 73 -9.43 -2.02 4.15
C ALA A 73 -8.95 -1.94 2.71
N TRP A 74 -9.41 -2.90 1.90
CA TRP A 74 -9.22 -2.86 0.45
C TRP A 74 -10.52 -2.37 -0.21
N LEU A 75 -10.48 -1.15 -0.75
CA LEU A 75 -11.62 -0.48 -1.34
C LEU A 75 -11.67 -0.80 -2.85
N ALA A 76 -12.36 -1.88 -3.17
CA ALA A 76 -12.56 -2.32 -4.56
C ALA A 76 -13.51 -1.36 -5.33
N PRO A 77 -13.55 -1.43 -6.69
CA PRO A 77 -14.52 -0.68 -7.49
C PRO A 77 -15.96 -0.86 -6.98
N GLY A 78 -16.68 0.24 -6.79
CA GLY A 78 -18.05 0.26 -6.29
C GLY A 78 -18.19 0.11 -4.77
N ALA A 79 -17.10 -0.14 -4.03
CA ALA A 79 -17.14 -0.24 -2.58
C ALA A 79 -17.09 1.15 -1.92
N LYS A 80 -17.64 1.22 -0.70
CA LYS A 80 -17.54 2.41 0.15
C LYS A 80 -17.15 2.04 1.57
N LEU A 81 -16.47 2.95 2.26
CA LEU A 81 -15.97 2.79 3.62
C LEU A 81 -16.35 4.04 4.43
N PRO A 82 -16.88 3.90 5.65
CA PRO A 82 -17.08 5.04 6.53
C PRO A 82 -15.73 5.56 7.05
N ILE A 83 -15.60 6.88 7.16
CA ILE A 83 -14.43 7.54 7.72
C ILE A 83 -14.65 7.63 9.23
N VAL A 84 -13.98 6.74 9.97
CA VAL A 84 -14.20 6.55 11.41
C VAL A 84 -12.97 6.87 12.25
N PHE A 85 -11.79 6.92 11.65
CA PHE A 85 -10.55 7.26 12.33
C PHE A 85 -10.18 8.72 12.11
N GLN A 86 -9.50 9.32 13.08
CA GLN A 86 -9.06 10.71 13.02
C GLN A 86 -8.13 10.95 11.83
N THR A 87 -7.28 9.97 11.52
CA THR A 87 -6.37 10.02 10.38
C THR A 87 -6.46 8.71 9.62
N MET A 88 -6.69 8.80 8.32
CA MET A 88 -6.73 7.66 7.42
C MET A 88 -5.78 7.91 6.24
N HIS A 89 -4.91 6.96 5.98
CA HIS A 89 -4.03 6.97 4.81
C HIS A 89 -4.70 6.19 3.68
N VAL A 90 -4.71 6.78 2.50
CA VAL A 90 -5.27 6.19 1.29
C VAL A 90 -4.15 6.03 0.28
N MET A 91 -3.89 4.79 -0.13
CA MET A 91 -2.84 4.45 -1.09
C MET A 91 -3.43 3.66 -2.25
N PHE A 92 -3.01 3.97 -3.47
CA PHE A 92 -3.45 3.26 -4.66
C PHE A 92 -2.41 3.36 -5.77
N SER A 93 -2.49 2.46 -6.76
CA SER A 93 -1.56 2.46 -7.90
C SER A 93 -2.31 2.55 -9.22
N ALA A 94 -1.81 3.40 -10.11
CA ALA A 94 -2.25 3.53 -11.48
C ALA A 94 -1.06 3.29 -12.42
N GLY A 95 -1.07 2.17 -13.15
CA GLY A 95 0.08 1.70 -13.91
C GLY A 95 1.24 1.30 -12.98
N SER A 96 2.41 1.89 -13.16
CA SER A 96 3.60 1.67 -12.33
C SER A 96 3.76 2.68 -11.20
N THR A 97 2.86 3.66 -11.10
CA THR A 97 2.97 4.74 -10.11
C THR A 97 1.99 4.49 -8.97
N THR A 98 2.49 4.57 -7.76
CA THR A 98 1.71 4.54 -6.52
C THR A 98 1.55 5.96 -6.01
N TYR A 99 0.35 6.28 -5.55
CA TYR A 99 -0.03 7.56 -4.97
C TYR A 99 -0.57 7.33 -3.57
N ASP A 100 -0.35 8.30 -2.69
CA ASP A 100 -0.91 8.32 -1.36
C ASP A 100 -1.38 9.73 -0.98
N PHE A 101 -2.46 9.79 -0.22
CA PHE A 101 -2.96 11.00 0.41
C PHE A 101 -3.56 10.68 1.77
N THR A 102 -3.72 11.69 2.60
CA THR A 102 -4.21 11.52 3.97
C THR A 102 -5.52 12.26 4.17
N ILE A 103 -6.48 11.60 4.82
CA ILE A 103 -7.75 12.17 5.25
C ILE A 103 -7.68 12.41 6.76
N HIS A 104 -8.01 13.63 7.19
CA HIS A 104 -8.09 14.02 8.59
C HIS A 104 -9.54 14.37 8.94
N ALA A 105 -10.15 13.54 9.80
CA ALA A 105 -11.47 13.79 10.36
C ALA A 105 -11.34 14.62 11.65
N GLY A 106 -12.23 15.61 11.83
CA GLY A 106 -12.22 16.46 13.02
C GLY A 106 -12.74 15.79 14.28
N ASP A 107 -13.29 14.59 14.19
CA ASP A 107 -13.86 13.83 15.30
C ASP A 107 -13.30 12.42 15.36
N ASP A 108 -12.96 11.98 16.57
CA ASP A 108 -12.70 10.58 16.87
C ASP A 108 -14.03 9.85 17.09
N TYR A 109 -14.52 9.18 16.06
CA TYR A 109 -15.70 8.30 16.22
C TYR A 109 -15.34 7.01 16.95
N PHE A 110 -14.07 6.57 16.88
CA PHE A 110 -13.59 5.37 17.55
C PHE A 110 -12.17 5.56 18.09
N ASN A 111 -12.01 5.24 19.37
CA ASN A 111 -10.69 5.16 19.98
C ASN A 111 -10.13 3.75 19.71
N THR A 112 -9.08 3.63 18.92
CA THR A 112 -8.48 2.35 18.53
C THR A 112 -7.66 1.69 19.64
N SER A 113 -7.47 2.37 20.79
CA SER A 113 -6.75 1.80 21.93
C SER A 113 -7.62 0.76 22.66
N VAL A 114 -7.79 -0.39 22.08
CA VAL A 114 -8.20 -1.58 22.84
C VAL A 114 -6.97 -2.01 23.64
N SER A 115 -7.03 -1.85 24.97
CA SER A 115 -6.02 -2.45 25.85
C SER A 115 -5.97 -3.94 25.57
N ALA A 116 -4.85 -4.41 25.02
CA ALA A 116 -4.64 -5.83 24.83
C ALA A 116 -4.77 -6.49 26.21
N SER A 117 -5.85 -7.22 26.43
CA SER A 117 -5.98 -8.03 27.62
C SER A 117 -4.87 -9.07 27.59
N ASN A 118 -4.08 -9.18 28.66
CA ASN A 118 -3.05 -10.22 28.85
C ASN A 118 -3.66 -11.63 28.96
N ASN A 119 -4.60 -11.94 28.10
CA ASN A 119 -5.11 -13.30 27.99
C ASN A 119 -4.10 -14.10 27.18
N SER A 120 -3.45 -15.06 27.83
CA SER A 120 -2.59 -16.09 27.27
C SER A 120 -3.37 -17.08 26.37
N GLY A 121 -4.23 -16.55 25.52
CA GLY A 121 -4.89 -17.29 24.45
C GLY A 121 -3.89 -17.60 23.35
N THR A 122 -3.86 -18.85 22.89
CA THR A 122 -3.09 -19.24 21.71
C THR A 122 -3.57 -18.38 20.54
N THR A 123 -2.68 -17.53 20.03
CA THR A 123 -3.01 -16.66 18.89
C THR A 123 -3.34 -17.53 17.68
N THR A 124 -4.61 -17.57 17.29
CA THR A 124 -5.09 -18.41 16.19
C THR A 124 -4.65 -17.92 14.82
N MET A 125 -4.17 -16.67 14.72
CA MET A 125 -3.54 -16.10 13.54
C MET A 125 -2.09 -15.75 13.88
N LEU A 126 -1.17 -16.56 13.39
CA LEU A 126 0.26 -16.23 13.46
C LEU A 126 0.54 -15.03 12.55
N PRO A 127 1.30 -14.02 13.03
CA PRO A 127 1.78 -12.95 12.16
C PRO A 127 2.59 -13.59 11.03
N VAL A 128 2.44 -13.04 9.81
CA VAL A 128 3.19 -13.55 8.65
C VAL A 128 4.68 -13.39 8.91
N THR A 129 5.36 -14.50 9.15
CA THR A 129 6.81 -14.52 9.25
C THR A 129 7.43 -14.47 7.87
N LEU A 130 8.04 -13.35 7.52
CA LEU A 130 8.84 -13.19 6.31
C LEU A 130 10.30 -13.53 6.63
N THR A 131 10.95 -14.26 5.73
CA THR A 131 12.41 -14.41 5.80
C THR A 131 13.08 -13.07 5.45
N THR A 132 14.33 -12.86 5.88
CA THR A 132 15.09 -11.66 5.54
C THR A 132 15.09 -11.40 4.03
N SER A 133 15.31 -12.43 3.21
CA SER A 133 15.29 -12.26 1.75
C SER A 133 13.90 -11.94 1.17
N GLN A 134 12.81 -12.39 1.81
CA GLN A 134 11.45 -11.99 1.41
C GLN A 134 11.18 -10.53 1.78
N ARG A 135 11.67 -10.10 2.95
CA ARG A 135 11.59 -8.71 3.39
C ARG A 135 12.41 -7.80 2.48
N SER A 136 13.67 -8.17 2.16
CA SER A 136 14.53 -7.44 1.21
C SER A 136 13.86 -7.25 -0.17
N LEU A 137 13.14 -8.26 -0.67
CA LEU A 137 12.39 -8.18 -1.93
C LEU A 137 11.29 -7.12 -1.85
N ILE A 138 10.51 -7.11 -0.78
CA ILE A 138 9.43 -6.12 -0.60
C ILE A 138 10.03 -4.72 -0.50
N VAL A 139 11.11 -4.56 0.28
CA VAL A 139 11.79 -3.28 0.46
C VAL A 139 12.35 -2.77 -0.87
N ALA A 140 12.96 -3.62 -1.70
CA ALA A 140 13.46 -3.23 -3.01
C ALA A 140 12.34 -2.80 -3.98
N LEU A 141 11.16 -3.39 -3.88
CA LEU A 141 9.99 -2.93 -4.63
C LEU A 141 9.41 -1.62 -4.09
N ALA A 142 9.52 -1.39 -2.79
CA ALA A 142 8.96 -0.23 -2.10
C ALA A 142 9.98 0.94 -1.97
N GLU A 143 11.24 0.78 -2.36
CA GLU A 143 12.34 1.72 -2.11
C GLU A 143 11.96 3.16 -2.49
N ASN A 144 11.44 3.37 -3.71
CA ASN A 144 11.06 4.70 -4.19
C ASN A 144 9.86 5.30 -3.44
N VAL A 145 8.95 4.46 -2.93
CA VAL A 145 7.79 4.91 -2.15
C VAL A 145 8.21 5.22 -0.72
N LEU A 146 9.09 4.41 -0.12
CA LEU A 146 9.60 4.61 1.24
C LEU A 146 10.51 5.84 1.35
N THR A 147 11.33 6.10 0.33
CA THR A 147 12.23 7.27 0.31
C THR A 147 11.51 8.57 -0.03
N GLN A 148 10.30 8.48 -0.59
CA GLN A 148 9.44 9.63 -0.96
C GLN A 148 10.23 10.79 -1.60
N ALA A 149 11.02 10.49 -2.62
CA ALA A 149 11.73 11.52 -3.39
C ALA A 149 10.77 12.59 -3.95
N VAL A 150 9.52 12.20 -4.18
CA VAL A 150 8.38 13.08 -4.47
C VAL A 150 7.25 12.71 -3.49
N PRO A 151 6.87 13.60 -2.56
CA PRO A 151 5.76 13.34 -1.62
C PRO A 151 4.50 12.92 -2.36
N GLY A 152 3.76 11.96 -1.79
CA GLY A 152 2.49 11.47 -2.34
C GLY A 152 2.59 10.65 -3.63
N ARG A 153 3.81 10.38 -4.13
CA ARG A 153 4.04 9.65 -5.38
C ARG A 153 5.31 8.81 -5.36
N GLY A 154 5.22 7.55 -5.78
CA GLY A 154 6.37 6.66 -5.94
C GLY A 154 6.22 5.75 -7.15
N VAL A 155 7.29 5.58 -7.93
CA VAL A 155 7.31 4.64 -9.05
C VAL A 155 7.81 3.28 -8.57
N ILE A 156 6.99 2.24 -8.76
CA ILE A 156 7.37 0.87 -8.41
C ILE A 156 8.29 0.31 -9.50
N PRO A 157 9.49 -0.17 -9.14
CA PRO A 157 10.42 -0.70 -10.09
C PRO A 157 9.87 -1.95 -10.78
N THR A 158 10.36 -2.23 -11.98
CA THR A 158 10.12 -3.50 -12.66
C THR A 158 10.75 -4.65 -11.89
N SER A 159 10.34 -5.88 -12.16
CA SER A 159 10.99 -7.06 -11.55
C SER A 159 12.47 -7.16 -11.89
N ALA A 160 12.86 -6.68 -13.08
CA ALA A 160 14.27 -6.68 -13.51
C ALA A 160 15.09 -5.66 -12.72
N GLU A 161 14.59 -4.44 -12.55
CA GLU A 161 15.26 -3.40 -11.78
C GLU A 161 15.38 -3.79 -10.30
N ALA A 162 14.30 -4.30 -9.69
CA ALA A 162 14.34 -4.76 -8.30
C ALA A 162 15.26 -5.99 -8.11
N ALA A 163 15.30 -6.92 -9.07
CA ALA A 163 16.23 -8.04 -9.04
C ALA A 163 17.67 -7.57 -9.14
N ALA A 164 17.97 -6.66 -10.07
CA ALA A 164 19.29 -6.08 -10.24
C ALA A 164 19.75 -5.32 -8.97
N ARG A 165 18.84 -4.55 -8.35
CA ARG A 165 19.11 -3.82 -7.09
C ARG A 165 19.50 -4.74 -5.93
N LEU A 166 18.99 -5.98 -5.92
CA LEU A 166 19.30 -7.01 -4.94
C LEU A 166 20.47 -7.93 -5.32
N GLY A 167 21.03 -7.78 -6.53
CA GLY A 167 22.03 -8.70 -7.07
C GLY A 167 21.48 -10.11 -7.34
N TRP A 168 20.20 -10.25 -7.64
CA TRP A 168 19.56 -11.55 -7.86
C TRP A 168 19.23 -11.81 -9.34
N SER A 169 19.28 -13.09 -9.73
CA SER A 169 18.72 -13.50 -11.02
C SER A 169 17.20 -13.32 -11.05
N MET A 170 16.64 -13.09 -12.23
CA MET A 170 15.20 -12.97 -12.45
C MET A 170 14.42 -14.20 -11.95
N THR A 171 14.99 -15.40 -12.14
CA THR A 171 14.38 -16.65 -11.67
C THR A 171 14.28 -16.67 -10.14
N THR A 172 15.33 -16.24 -9.44
CA THR A 172 15.35 -16.16 -7.96
C THR A 172 14.34 -15.13 -7.48
N PHE A 173 14.32 -13.95 -8.12
CA PHE A 173 13.40 -12.88 -7.77
C PHE A 173 11.94 -13.31 -7.93
N ASN A 174 11.56 -13.83 -9.10
CA ASN A 174 10.18 -14.23 -9.38
C ASN A 174 9.71 -15.34 -8.44
N ARG A 175 10.53 -16.36 -8.19
CA ARG A 175 10.20 -17.42 -7.24
C ARG A 175 9.94 -16.87 -5.82
N LYS A 176 10.75 -15.92 -5.36
CA LYS A 176 10.55 -15.29 -4.05
C LYS A 176 9.32 -14.40 -4.02
N LEU A 177 9.06 -13.66 -5.09
CA LEU A 177 7.85 -12.86 -5.24
C LEU A 177 6.59 -13.73 -5.18
N ASP A 178 6.59 -14.86 -5.91
CA ASP A 178 5.50 -15.83 -5.87
C ASP A 178 5.28 -16.34 -4.45
N ASN A 179 6.33 -16.74 -3.76
CA ASN A 179 6.26 -17.24 -2.38
C ASN A 179 5.72 -16.19 -1.39
N VAL A 180 6.08 -14.91 -1.55
CA VAL A 180 5.56 -13.82 -0.71
C VAL A 180 4.09 -13.61 -0.99
N CYS A 181 3.71 -13.49 -2.26
CA CYS A 181 2.31 -13.35 -2.65
C CYS A 181 1.45 -14.51 -2.15
N ASP A 182 1.96 -15.75 -2.22
CA ASP A 182 1.28 -16.93 -1.71
C ASP A 182 1.07 -16.92 -0.20
N LYS A 183 2.07 -16.46 0.55
CA LYS A 183 1.96 -16.34 2.00
C LYS A 183 0.89 -15.31 2.41
N LEU A 184 0.88 -14.16 1.74
CA LEU A 184 -0.05 -13.09 2.04
C LEU A 184 -1.48 -13.42 1.57
N ASP A 185 -1.62 -14.07 0.42
CA ASP A 185 -2.93 -14.54 -0.08
C ASP A 185 -3.59 -15.54 0.90
N LYS A 186 -2.80 -16.45 1.49
CA LYS A 186 -3.28 -17.41 2.49
C LYS A 186 -3.86 -16.77 3.76
N ILE A 187 -3.42 -15.58 4.10
CA ILE A 187 -3.97 -14.80 5.22
C ILE A 187 -5.05 -13.82 4.79
N GLY A 188 -5.50 -13.90 3.53
CA GLY A 188 -6.64 -13.13 3.01
C GLY A 188 -6.30 -11.79 2.37
N VAL A 189 -5.02 -11.51 2.06
CA VAL A 189 -4.66 -10.29 1.33
C VAL A 189 -5.11 -10.38 -0.11
N ALA A 190 -6.20 -9.70 -0.44
CA ALA A 190 -6.78 -9.71 -1.77
C ALA A 190 -5.90 -8.98 -2.81
N GLY A 191 -6.01 -9.38 -4.08
CA GLY A 191 -5.36 -8.69 -5.22
C GLY A 191 -3.92 -9.11 -5.51
N LEU A 192 -3.33 -10.04 -4.75
CA LEU A 192 -1.99 -10.60 -4.99
C LEU A 192 -1.99 -11.74 -6.00
N ARG A 193 -3.11 -12.44 -6.12
CA ARG A 193 -3.35 -13.44 -7.17
C ARG A 193 -4.48 -12.98 -8.08
N GLY A 194 -4.35 -13.26 -9.38
CA GLY A 194 -5.45 -13.15 -10.33
C GLY A 194 -6.49 -14.25 -10.08
N GLY A 195 -7.70 -14.10 -10.68
CA GLY A 195 -8.66 -15.18 -10.72
C GLY A 195 -8.09 -16.45 -11.39
N LYS A 196 -8.81 -17.60 -11.30
CA LYS A 196 -8.33 -18.91 -11.79
C LYS A 196 -7.56 -18.78 -13.11
N GLY A 197 -6.25 -19.06 -13.08
CA GLY A 197 -5.36 -19.07 -14.25
C GLY A 197 -4.83 -17.70 -14.71
N LYS A 198 -5.05 -16.60 -13.99
CA LYS A 198 -4.50 -15.28 -14.32
C LYS A 198 -3.64 -14.75 -13.18
N LEU A 199 -2.43 -14.28 -13.49
CA LEU A 199 -1.64 -13.49 -12.57
C LEU A 199 -2.35 -12.14 -12.38
N ALA A 200 -2.35 -11.60 -11.16
CA ALA A 200 -2.86 -10.27 -10.90
C ALA A 200 -2.07 -9.25 -11.74
N THR A 201 -2.77 -8.41 -12.48
CA THR A 201 -2.18 -7.48 -13.46
C THR A 201 -1.17 -6.52 -12.82
N ASN A 202 -1.29 -6.25 -11.52
CA ASN A 202 -0.41 -5.35 -10.80
C ASN A 202 -0.04 -5.84 -9.39
N ARG A 203 0.30 -7.15 -9.27
CA ARG A 203 0.60 -7.77 -7.96
C ARG A 203 1.75 -7.11 -7.19
N ARG A 204 2.74 -6.51 -7.90
CA ARG A 204 3.85 -5.79 -7.27
C ARG A 204 3.37 -4.53 -6.57
N ALA A 205 2.55 -3.74 -7.26
CA ALA A 205 1.95 -2.54 -6.68
C ALA A 205 1.09 -2.90 -5.47
N ARG A 206 0.23 -3.91 -5.61
CA ARG A 206 -0.60 -4.38 -4.50
C ARG A 206 0.21 -4.87 -3.30
N LEU A 207 1.34 -5.54 -3.54
CA LEU A 207 2.26 -5.98 -2.50
C LEU A 207 2.88 -4.78 -1.77
N VAL A 208 3.33 -3.76 -2.51
CA VAL A 208 3.91 -2.53 -1.95
C VAL A 208 2.86 -1.77 -1.14
N GLU A 209 1.66 -1.54 -1.70
CA GLU A 209 0.54 -0.89 -1.00
C GLU A 209 0.24 -1.58 0.33
N TYR A 210 0.08 -2.90 0.31
CA TYR A 210 -0.20 -3.67 1.52
C TYR A 210 0.94 -3.54 2.54
N ALA A 211 2.18 -3.72 2.09
CA ALA A 211 3.34 -3.73 2.98
C ALA A 211 3.58 -2.38 3.67
N ILE A 212 3.31 -1.28 2.98
CA ILE A 212 3.42 0.06 3.55
C ILE A 212 2.23 0.36 4.45
N ALA A 213 1.00 0.11 3.99
CA ALA A 213 -0.22 0.39 4.74
C ALA A 213 -0.31 -0.39 6.07
N THR A 214 0.31 -1.58 6.15
CA THR A 214 0.36 -2.41 7.37
C THR A 214 1.65 -2.27 8.16
N HIS A 215 2.54 -1.36 7.77
CA HIS A 215 3.87 -1.21 8.35
C HIS A 215 4.69 -2.51 8.37
N LEU A 216 4.41 -3.41 7.41
CA LEU A 216 5.17 -4.66 7.24
C LEU A 216 6.63 -4.38 6.90
N VAL A 217 6.89 -3.29 6.18
CA VAL A 217 8.20 -2.70 5.91
C VAL A 217 8.17 -1.20 6.19
N SER A 218 9.32 -0.64 6.56
CA SER A 218 9.49 0.78 6.85
C SER A 218 10.80 1.31 6.24
N ILE A 219 11.03 2.60 6.37
CA ILE A 219 12.28 3.24 5.93
C ILE A 219 13.52 2.64 6.60
N ASP A 220 13.40 2.14 7.83
CA ASP A 220 14.49 1.51 8.58
C ASP A 220 14.95 0.19 7.94
N ASP A 221 14.09 -0.42 7.14
CA ASP A 221 14.41 -1.66 6.43
C ASP A 221 15.26 -1.47 5.17
N LEU A 222 15.50 -0.24 4.72
CA LEU A 222 16.26 0.05 3.50
C LEU A 222 17.66 -0.57 3.49
N ALA A 223 18.32 -0.65 4.65
CA ALA A 223 19.61 -1.30 4.80
C ALA A 223 19.62 -2.79 4.36
N LEU A 224 18.48 -3.46 4.38
CA LEU A 224 18.34 -4.85 3.95
C LEU A 224 18.65 -5.06 2.47
N ILE A 225 18.48 -4.03 1.64
CA ILE A 225 18.79 -4.10 0.20
C ILE A 225 20.27 -4.25 -0.01
N ASP A 226 21.09 -3.41 0.64
CA ASP A 226 22.53 -3.39 0.46
C ASP A 226 23.16 -4.67 1.04
N VAL A 227 22.66 -5.14 2.18
CA VAL A 227 23.05 -6.45 2.74
C VAL A 227 22.73 -7.61 1.79
N ALA A 228 21.60 -7.56 1.11
CA ALA A 228 21.22 -8.60 0.15
C ALA A 228 22.10 -8.57 -1.10
N ALA A 229 22.41 -7.39 -1.62
CA ALA A 229 23.30 -7.19 -2.77
C ALA A 229 24.74 -7.65 -2.46
N GLN A 230 25.26 -7.31 -1.29
CA GLN A 230 26.59 -7.74 -0.87
C GLN A 230 26.70 -9.27 -0.77
N LYS A 231 25.72 -9.93 -0.13
CA LYS A 231 25.69 -11.40 -0.05
C LYS A 231 25.57 -12.08 -1.41
N ALA A 232 24.90 -11.45 -2.36
CA ALA A 232 24.81 -11.95 -3.73
C ALA A 232 26.17 -11.89 -4.43
N ALA A 233 26.89 -10.77 -4.29
CA ALA A 233 28.21 -10.57 -4.87
C ALA A 233 29.27 -11.53 -4.27
N GLU A 234 29.25 -11.74 -2.96
CA GLU A 234 30.14 -12.68 -2.28
C GLU A 234 29.93 -14.11 -2.82
N LYS A 235 28.67 -14.53 -2.99
CA LYS A 235 28.33 -15.86 -3.51
C LYS A 235 28.72 -16.05 -4.98
N GLU A 236 28.68 -14.98 -5.79
CA GLU A 236 29.17 -15.04 -7.17
C GLU A 236 30.70 -15.13 -7.24
N ALA A 237 31.41 -14.41 -6.36
CA ALA A 237 32.87 -14.47 -6.25
C ALA A 237 33.35 -15.86 -5.85
N GLU A 238 32.71 -16.50 -4.83
CA GLU A 238 33.03 -17.87 -4.42
C GLU A 238 32.84 -18.88 -5.57
N LYS A 239 31.74 -18.75 -6.33
CA LYS A 239 31.42 -19.64 -7.45
C LYS A 239 32.36 -19.47 -8.67
N SER A 240 33.00 -18.31 -8.78
CA SER A 240 33.96 -18.03 -9.86
C SER A 240 35.38 -18.45 -9.49
N ALA A 241 35.63 -18.80 -8.21
CA ALA A 241 36.90 -19.26 -7.68
C ALA A 241 37.04 -20.82 -7.60
N GLU A 242 35.92 -21.53 -7.84
CA GLU A 242 35.86 -22.99 -8.03
C GLU A 242 35.98 -23.37 -9.54
#